data_1165c2bdc7210f7fc6b79d5a6d538ae0
#
_entry.id   1165c2bdc7210f7fc6b79d5a6d538ae0
#
_cell.length_a   1.000
_cell.length_b   1.000
_cell.length_c   1.000
_cell.angle_alpha   90.00
_cell.angle_beta   90.00
_cell.angle_gamma   90.00
#
_symmetry.space_group_name_H-M   'P 1'
#
loop_
_entity.id
_entity.type
_entity.pdbx_description
1 polymer ?
#
loop_
_entity_poly.entity_id
_entity_poly.type
_entity_poly.pdbx_seq_one_letter_code
_entity_poly.pdbx_strand_id
1 'polypeptide(L)'
;MRPVRGNRAFSARTARALTGIVVTAALAACGTTSGPAAPADTDTAIRTAYDYAFPLYFLSQLRWNALETTGGRTSTTLDHFAHSRAVAGPQDTWANAPLVDALYSTAWTDLSLGPVFLDTPDTGSRYYVLTLIDFYSNTFFYAGPRTTGSGAQRYLLVGPQWNSQAPQDVSVVHAPTNDVYVNVRVQTTGPADQAAVNAVRDGFTFTPLQPTTTEPTARVQPVPGDPENYLAVVNQMLTLDPPPAADRPLLDTLRRVGICGADCGFDRLPQSAKDAWRRLFPQLGAYMKQYAAQTAKAKGWIDYSPPGSLLGTTDQRDHAQRALALGSGTGMLGLRREEANYWITFTDGAGQPMTGNTAYTLHLPPGGIPSHAFWSVSLYEVQPTGQFLTPNPINRYEIAGNTPGVVTNPDGSIDIWIQPQTPQPDRRANWLPAPAAGHPFILFARSYVPGPDILSGRFTMPAVTPIG
;
A
#
# COMPACT_ATOMS: atom_id res chain seq x y z
N MET A 1 -6.03 -23.56 71.40
CA MET A 1 -7.40 -24.09 71.43
C MET A 1 -7.97 -24.06 70.01
N ARG A 2 -8.19 -25.23 69.47
CA ARG A 2 -9.10 -25.49 68.30
C ARG A 2 -10.55 -25.45 68.80
N PRO A 3 -11.60 -25.53 68.01
CA PRO A 3 -11.84 -25.44 66.51
C PRO A 3 -13.09 -24.56 66.20
N VAL A 4 -13.58 -24.43 64.95
CA VAL A 4 -14.61 -25.24 64.30
C VAL A 4 -15.07 -24.62 62.96
N ARG A 5 -15.35 -25.52 62.02
CA ARG A 5 -15.83 -25.43 60.63
C ARG A 5 -17.15 -24.67 60.45
N GLY A 6 -17.37 -24.18 59.21
CA GLY A 6 -18.67 -23.86 58.65
C GLY A 6 -18.63 -23.67 57.14
N ASN A 7 -18.85 -24.75 56.37
CA ASN A 7 -19.24 -24.77 54.95
C ASN A 7 -20.61 -24.14 54.75
N ARG A 8 -20.78 -23.37 53.66
CA ARG A 8 -22.01 -23.43 52.83
C ARG A 8 -21.77 -22.91 51.42
N ALA A 9 -22.21 -23.74 50.47
CA ALA A 9 -22.18 -23.57 49.05
C ALA A 9 -23.39 -22.82 48.52
N PHE A 10 -23.40 -22.66 47.20
CA PHE A 10 -24.45 -22.15 46.25
C PHE A 10 -24.42 -20.65 46.00
N SER A 11 -24.37 -20.18 44.77
CA SER A 11 -25.05 -20.65 43.55
C SER A 11 -24.39 -20.06 42.29
N ALA A 12 -24.38 -20.83 41.23
CA ALA A 12 -24.01 -20.43 39.85
C ALA A 12 -24.99 -19.45 39.27
N ARG A 13 -24.48 -18.40 38.61
CA ARG A 13 -25.23 -17.65 37.59
C ARG A 13 -24.42 -17.62 36.31
N THR A 14 -24.99 -18.23 35.34
CA THR A 14 -24.64 -18.32 33.92
C THR A 14 -24.29 -16.96 33.30
N ALA A 15 -23.04 -16.77 32.89
CA ALA A 15 -22.64 -15.77 31.91
C ALA A 15 -22.54 -16.44 30.55
N ARG A 16 -23.34 -15.99 29.60
CA ARG A 16 -23.28 -16.40 28.22
C ARG A 16 -22.00 -15.85 27.60
N ALA A 17 -21.13 -16.76 27.20
CA ALA A 17 -19.95 -16.48 26.40
C ALA A 17 -20.36 -16.20 24.95
N LEU A 18 -20.00 -15.03 24.44
CA LEU A 18 -19.98 -14.74 23.02
C LEU A 18 -18.72 -15.40 22.43
N THR A 19 -18.93 -16.36 21.57
CA THR A 19 -17.91 -17.14 20.90
C THR A 19 -17.25 -16.26 19.82
N GLY A 20 -16.06 -15.73 20.12
CA GLY A 20 -15.16 -15.23 19.11
C GLY A 20 -14.44 -16.40 18.45
N ILE A 21 -14.58 -16.54 17.13
CA ILE A 21 -13.83 -17.53 16.37
C ILE A 21 -12.39 -17.02 16.24
N VAL A 22 -11.52 -17.53 17.12
CA VAL A 22 -10.07 -17.45 16.96
C VAL A 22 -9.66 -18.71 16.21
N VAL A 23 -9.21 -18.56 14.97
CA VAL A 23 -8.55 -19.65 14.25
C VAL A 23 -7.12 -19.78 14.82
N THR A 24 -6.96 -20.61 15.83
CA THR A 24 -5.66 -21.04 16.32
C THR A 24 -5.21 -22.25 15.50
N ALA A 25 -4.17 -22.09 14.72
CA ALA A 25 -3.45 -23.22 14.14
C ALA A 25 -2.64 -23.92 15.26
N ALA A 26 -3.07 -25.10 15.66
CA ALA A 26 -2.33 -25.95 16.58
C ALA A 26 -1.17 -26.60 15.84
N LEU A 27 0.07 -26.28 16.23
CA LEU A 27 1.27 -27.06 15.90
C LEU A 27 1.31 -28.30 16.81
N ALA A 28 0.91 -29.44 16.29
CA ALA A 28 1.21 -30.73 16.89
C ALA A 28 2.45 -31.32 16.19
N ALA A 29 3.58 -31.30 16.87
CA ALA A 29 4.76 -32.08 16.48
C ALA A 29 4.53 -33.54 16.83
N CYS A 30 4.30 -34.40 15.85
CA CYS A 30 4.51 -35.84 15.91
C CYS A 30 5.07 -36.27 14.55
N GLY A 31 6.30 -36.82 14.61
CA GLY A 31 6.91 -37.43 13.45
C GLY A 31 6.09 -38.64 12.99
N THR A 32 5.62 -38.54 11.75
CA THR A 32 5.13 -39.69 11.01
C THR A 32 5.59 -39.59 9.56
N THR A 33 6.06 -40.66 9.03
CA THR A 33 6.42 -40.92 7.66
C THR A 33 5.39 -40.31 6.72
N SER A 34 5.85 -39.37 5.87
CA SER A 34 5.02 -38.69 4.87
C SER A 34 4.59 -39.68 3.80
N GLY A 35 3.37 -40.17 3.90
CA GLY A 35 2.63 -40.66 2.74
C GLY A 35 2.33 -39.49 1.80
N PRO A 36 2.07 -39.72 0.49
CA PRO A 36 1.78 -38.66 -0.46
C PRO A 36 0.55 -37.87 0.05
N ALA A 37 0.71 -36.56 0.23
CA ALA A 37 -0.38 -35.67 0.59
C ALA A 37 -1.53 -35.85 -0.42
N ALA A 38 -2.75 -36.03 0.09
CA ALA A 38 -3.93 -36.09 -0.77
C ALA A 38 -3.94 -34.87 -1.71
N PRO A 39 -4.26 -35.01 -3.00
CA PRO A 39 -4.27 -33.89 -3.91
C PRO A 39 -5.27 -32.87 -3.41
N ALA A 40 -4.76 -31.67 -3.06
CA ALA A 40 -5.65 -30.54 -2.75
C ALA A 40 -6.63 -30.37 -3.91
N ASP A 41 -7.90 -30.12 -3.62
CA ASP A 41 -8.95 -29.90 -4.60
C ASP A 41 -8.49 -28.87 -5.65
N THR A 42 -8.86 -29.11 -6.92
CA THR A 42 -8.48 -28.23 -8.05
C THR A 42 -8.95 -26.78 -7.80
N ASP A 43 -10.11 -26.59 -7.21
CA ASP A 43 -10.64 -25.26 -6.90
C ASP A 43 -9.76 -24.54 -5.87
N THR A 44 -9.31 -25.22 -4.84
CA THR A 44 -8.39 -24.69 -3.84
C THR A 44 -7.04 -24.35 -4.48
N ALA A 45 -6.53 -25.19 -5.36
CA ALA A 45 -5.28 -24.92 -6.07
C ALA A 45 -5.38 -23.69 -6.99
N ILE A 46 -6.52 -23.48 -7.66
CA ILE A 46 -6.77 -22.32 -8.51
C ILE A 46 -6.84 -21.04 -7.66
N ARG A 47 -7.50 -21.06 -6.50
CA ARG A 47 -7.53 -19.91 -5.58
C ARG A 47 -6.13 -19.55 -5.10
N THR A 48 -5.36 -20.53 -4.65
CA THR A 48 -3.97 -20.33 -4.25
C THR A 48 -3.10 -19.80 -5.40
N ALA A 49 -3.30 -20.34 -6.60
CA ALA A 49 -2.61 -19.89 -7.81
C ALA A 49 -2.93 -18.43 -8.14
N TYR A 50 -4.19 -18.06 -8.03
CA TYR A 50 -4.64 -16.69 -8.26
C TYR A 50 -4.00 -15.72 -7.26
N ASP A 51 -4.03 -16.05 -5.95
CA ASP A 51 -3.48 -15.19 -4.91
C ASP A 51 -1.95 -15.06 -5.06
N TYR A 52 -1.26 -16.16 -5.33
CA TYR A 52 0.19 -16.14 -5.57
C TYR A 52 0.57 -15.25 -6.75
N ALA A 53 -0.15 -15.39 -7.85
CA ALA A 53 0.17 -14.75 -9.13
C ALA A 53 -0.44 -13.34 -9.28
N PHE A 54 -1.34 -12.94 -8.39
CA PHE A 54 -2.02 -11.65 -8.46
C PHE A 54 -1.07 -10.44 -8.54
N PRO A 55 0.03 -10.36 -7.76
CA PRO A 55 1.00 -9.28 -7.91
C PRO A 55 1.59 -9.19 -9.31
N LEU A 56 1.94 -10.31 -9.93
CA LEU A 56 2.51 -10.35 -11.28
C LEU A 56 1.53 -9.76 -12.29
N TYR A 57 0.26 -10.18 -12.23
CA TYR A 57 -0.77 -9.66 -13.11
C TYR A 57 -1.07 -8.17 -12.86
N PHE A 58 -1.17 -7.77 -11.61
CA PHE A 58 -1.43 -6.40 -11.20
C PHE A 58 -0.31 -5.44 -11.67
N LEU A 59 0.95 -5.80 -11.42
CA LEU A 59 2.10 -4.99 -11.85
C LEU A 59 2.24 -4.99 -13.38
N SER A 60 1.89 -6.08 -14.07
CA SER A 60 1.81 -6.09 -15.53
C SER A 60 0.78 -5.08 -16.06
N GLN A 61 -0.39 -4.95 -15.41
CA GLN A 61 -1.38 -3.93 -15.76
C GLN A 61 -0.84 -2.50 -15.57
N LEU A 62 -0.17 -2.26 -14.43
CA LEU A 62 0.44 -0.95 -14.16
C LEU A 62 1.54 -0.63 -15.18
N ARG A 63 2.41 -1.61 -15.47
CA ARG A 63 3.48 -1.47 -16.45
C ARG A 63 2.94 -1.22 -17.86
N TRP A 64 1.95 -2.01 -18.28
CA TRP A 64 1.29 -1.83 -19.57
C TRP A 64 0.68 -0.43 -19.72
N ASN A 65 -0.06 0.01 -18.71
CA ASN A 65 -0.65 1.35 -18.72
C ASN A 65 0.39 2.48 -18.75
N ALA A 66 1.57 2.24 -18.20
CA ALA A 66 2.65 3.23 -18.19
C ALA A 66 3.44 3.27 -19.49
N LEU A 67 3.75 2.13 -20.07
CA LEU A 67 4.72 2.03 -21.17
C LEU A 67 4.07 1.83 -22.54
N GLU A 68 2.90 1.18 -22.59
CA GLU A 68 2.24 0.79 -23.84
C GLU A 68 1.01 1.66 -24.17
N THR A 69 0.57 2.53 -23.25
CA THR A 69 -0.55 3.46 -23.52
C THR A 69 -0.07 4.90 -23.51
N THR A 70 -0.66 5.71 -24.37
CA THR A 70 -0.33 7.14 -24.49
C THR A 70 -1.39 8.00 -23.82
N GLY A 71 -0.97 9.16 -23.30
CA GLY A 71 -1.88 10.17 -22.72
C GLY A 71 -2.40 9.80 -21.32
N GLY A 72 -1.99 8.67 -20.77
CA GLY A 72 -2.29 8.29 -19.39
C GLY A 72 -1.45 9.12 -18.41
N ARG A 73 -1.94 9.21 -17.19
CA ARG A 73 -1.30 9.97 -16.09
C ARG A 73 0.12 9.47 -15.75
N THR A 74 0.37 8.19 -15.93
CA THR A 74 1.66 7.54 -15.68
C THR A 74 2.38 7.15 -16.98
N SER A 75 1.86 7.58 -18.14
CA SER A 75 2.48 7.24 -19.44
C SER A 75 3.89 7.81 -19.52
N THR A 76 4.84 6.93 -19.84
CA THR A 76 6.26 7.23 -19.94
C THR A 76 6.95 6.18 -20.81
N THR A 77 8.28 6.22 -20.88
CA THR A 77 9.10 5.16 -21.46
C THR A 77 9.96 4.51 -20.38
N LEU A 78 10.60 3.38 -20.69
CA LEU A 78 11.58 2.78 -19.79
C LEU A 78 12.64 3.82 -19.39
N ASP A 79 13.09 3.75 -18.14
CA ASP A 79 14.12 4.62 -17.56
C ASP A 79 13.78 6.13 -17.57
N HIS A 80 12.47 6.45 -17.64
CA HIS A 80 12.00 7.83 -17.53
C HIS A 80 10.88 7.95 -16.48
N PHE A 81 10.92 9.04 -15.72
CA PHE A 81 9.91 9.31 -14.71
C PHE A 81 8.66 9.96 -15.31
N ALA A 82 7.50 9.41 -15.02
CA ALA A 82 6.22 10.11 -15.11
C ALA A 82 5.99 10.90 -13.83
N HIS A 83 5.90 12.22 -13.92
CA HIS A 83 5.71 13.11 -12.77
C HIS A 83 4.27 13.62 -12.67
N SER A 84 3.61 13.39 -11.51
CA SER A 84 2.37 14.09 -11.19
C SER A 84 2.67 15.56 -10.93
N ARG A 85 2.30 16.46 -11.81
CA ARG A 85 2.71 17.86 -11.73
C ARG A 85 1.93 18.70 -10.72
N ALA A 86 0.85 18.15 -10.15
CA ALA A 86 0.06 18.79 -9.09
C ALA A 86 -0.43 17.73 -8.09
N VAL A 87 -0.79 18.15 -6.89
CA VAL A 87 -1.52 17.32 -5.94
C VAL A 87 -2.89 16.96 -6.49
N ALA A 88 -3.46 15.85 -6.01
CA ALA A 88 -4.79 15.44 -6.40
C ALA A 88 -5.85 16.49 -5.98
N GLY A 89 -6.86 16.62 -6.78
CA GLY A 89 -8.05 17.45 -6.54
C GLY A 89 -9.34 16.64 -6.72
N PRO A 90 -10.51 17.27 -6.57
CA PRO A 90 -11.81 16.59 -6.70
C PRO A 90 -12.08 15.91 -8.05
N GLN A 91 -11.39 16.35 -9.10
CA GLN A 91 -11.47 15.73 -10.43
C GLN A 91 -10.67 14.42 -10.54
N ASP A 92 -9.81 14.14 -9.58
CA ASP A 92 -8.90 13.01 -9.61
C ASP A 92 -9.54 11.77 -8.95
N THR A 93 -10.23 10.96 -9.75
CA THR A 93 -10.92 9.73 -9.32
C THR A 93 -10.20 8.46 -9.76
N TRP A 94 -8.93 8.57 -10.17
CA TRP A 94 -8.13 7.47 -10.69
C TRP A 94 -7.62 6.50 -9.61
N ALA A 95 -7.62 6.90 -8.35
CA ALA A 95 -7.27 6.07 -7.20
C ALA A 95 -8.14 6.42 -6.00
N ASN A 96 -8.33 5.45 -5.11
CA ASN A 96 -8.95 5.69 -3.82
C ASN A 96 -8.01 6.51 -2.91
N ALA A 97 -8.55 7.51 -2.24
CA ALA A 97 -7.85 8.35 -1.28
C ALA A 97 -6.48 8.86 -1.80
N PRO A 98 -6.45 9.53 -2.97
CA PRO A 98 -5.21 10.00 -3.57
C PRO A 98 -4.48 10.97 -2.64
N LEU A 99 -3.13 10.88 -2.60
CA LEU A 99 -2.32 11.75 -1.71
C LEU A 99 -2.46 13.22 -2.09
N VAL A 100 -2.48 14.05 -1.06
CA VAL A 100 -2.46 15.51 -1.17
C VAL A 100 -1.28 16.14 -0.41
N ASP A 101 -0.56 15.34 0.39
CA ASP A 101 0.60 15.73 1.19
C ASP A 101 1.96 15.43 0.51
N ALA A 102 1.94 14.70 -0.60
CA ALA A 102 3.11 14.40 -1.40
C ALA A 102 2.76 14.27 -2.89
N LEU A 103 3.76 14.53 -3.74
CA LEU A 103 3.66 14.32 -5.18
C LEU A 103 4.38 13.05 -5.59
N TYR A 104 3.75 12.29 -6.48
CA TYR A 104 4.30 11.06 -7.03
C TYR A 104 5.18 11.31 -8.25
N SER A 105 6.25 10.53 -8.34
CA SER A 105 6.96 10.25 -9.59
C SER A 105 7.12 8.74 -9.71
N THR A 106 6.79 8.18 -10.86
CA THR A 106 6.86 6.74 -11.09
C THR A 106 7.68 6.44 -12.33
N ALA A 107 8.42 5.34 -12.30
CA ALA A 107 9.18 4.86 -13.45
C ALA A 107 9.21 3.34 -13.49
N TRP A 108 9.59 2.82 -14.63
CA TRP A 108 9.88 1.41 -14.85
C TRP A 108 11.27 1.27 -15.46
N THR A 109 12.02 0.27 -15.00
CA THR A 109 13.27 -0.15 -15.63
C THR A 109 13.22 -1.64 -15.91
N ASP A 110 13.87 -2.05 -17.02
CA ASP A 110 14.07 -3.46 -17.40
C ASP A 110 15.55 -3.78 -17.37
N LEU A 111 16.01 -4.34 -16.27
CA LEU A 111 17.41 -4.64 -16.01
C LEU A 111 17.93 -5.85 -16.83
N SER A 112 17.08 -6.53 -17.60
CA SER A 112 17.51 -7.49 -18.61
C SER A 112 18.21 -6.83 -19.80
N LEU A 113 17.95 -5.53 -20.01
CA LEU A 113 18.60 -4.70 -21.02
C LEU A 113 19.99 -4.21 -20.60
N GLY A 114 20.28 -4.27 -19.31
CA GLY A 114 21.54 -3.87 -18.69
C GLY A 114 21.36 -3.05 -17.43
N PRO A 115 22.44 -2.82 -16.67
CA PRO A 115 22.42 -1.97 -15.49
C PRO A 115 22.14 -0.50 -15.82
N VAL A 116 21.46 0.17 -14.89
CA VAL A 116 21.19 1.61 -15.00
C VAL A 116 21.63 2.34 -13.75
N PHE A 117 22.16 3.55 -13.89
CA PHE A 117 22.32 4.47 -12.80
C PHE A 117 20.95 5.10 -12.47
N LEU A 118 20.65 5.20 -11.19
CA LEU A 118 19.56 5.96 -10.63
C LEU A 118 20.13 7.09 -9.79
N ASP A 119 19.92 8.32 -10.20
CA ASP A 119 20.35 9.51 -9.48
C ASP A 119 19.19 10.06 -8.64
N THR A 120 19.49 10.43 -7.39
CA THR A 120 18.58 11.16 -6.52
C THR A 120 19.17 12.56 -6.27
N PRO A 121 18.36 13.63 -6.31
CA PRO A 121 18.83 14.98 -6.06
C PRO A 121 19.11 15.25 -4.58
N ASP A 122 19.83 16.32 -4.28
CA ASP A 122 19.82 16.91 -2.95
C ASP A 122 18.43 17.55 -2.70
N THR A 123 17.75 17.10 -1.66
CA THR A 123 16.42 17.60 -1.29
C THR A 123 16.47 18.58 -0.10
N GLY A 124 17.65 18.85 0.46
CA GLY A 124 17.84 19.66 1.65
C GLY A 124 17.09 19.08 2.85
N SER A 125 16.18 19.85 3.43
CA SER A 125 15.34 19.42 4.54
C SER A 125 13.99 18.79 4.09
N ARG A 126 13.71 18.76 2.78
CA ARG A 126 12.44 18.22 2.27
C ARG A 126 12.43 16.69 2.36
N TYR A 127 11.40 16.17 2.99
CA TYR A 127 11.20 14.73 3.03
C TYR A 127 10.89 14.19 1.63
N TYR A 128 11.53 13.09 1.31
CA TYR A 128 11.16 12.23 0.19
C TYR A 128 11.35 10.76 0.58
N VAL A 129 10.70 9.89 -0.14
CA VAL A 129 10.99 8.45 -0.14
C VAL A 129 10.94 7.92 -1.55
N LEU A 130 12.04 7.29 -1.97
CA LEU A 130 12.13 6.49 -3.17
C LEU A 130 12.08 5.03 -2.79
N THR A 131 11.22 4.26 -3.44
CA THR A 131 11.12 2.81 -3.26
C THR A 131 11.39 2.10 -4.56
N LEU A 132 12.16 1.01 -4.51
CA LEU A 132 12.32 0.05 -5.59
C LEU A 132 11.51 -1.20 -5.23
N ILE A 133 10.62 -1.58 -6.13
CA ILE A 133 9.64 -2.64 -5.93
C ILE A 133 9.84 -3.70 -7.00
N ASP A 134 10.04 -4.95 -6.58
CA ASP A 134 10.19 -6.08 -7.47
C ASP A 134 8.85 -6.50 -8.10
N PHE A 135 8.89 -7.37 -9.08
CA PHE A 135 7.66 -7.80 -9.78
C PHE A 135 6.75 -8.71 -8.95
N TYR A 136 7.17 -9.09 -7.73
CA TYR A 136 6.37 -9.77 -6.71
C TYR A 136 5.76 -8.81 -5.68
N SER A 137 5.83 -7.47 -5.95
CA SER A 137 5.34 -6.42 -5.06
C SER A 137 6.06 -6.33 -3.71
N ASN A 138 7.33 -6.73 -3.65
CA ASN A 138 8.17 -6.52 -2.48
C ASN A 138 8.98 -5.24 -2.67
N THR A 139 8.96 -4.36 -1.68
CA THR A 139 9.90 -3.22 -1.65
C THR A 139 11.24 -3.71 -1.13
N PHE A 140 12.24 -3.75 -2.00
CA PHE A 140 13.56 -4.27 -1.65
C PHE A 140 14.58 -3.18 -1.35
N PHE A 141 14.30 -1.92 -1.69
CA PHE A 141 15.17 -0.81 -1.42
C PHE A 141 14.40 0.47 -1.11
N TYR A 142 14.91 1.25 -0.17
CA TYR A 142 14.42 2.55 0.22
C TYR A 142 15.55 3.58 0.17
N ALA A 143 15.36 4.70 -0.52
CA ALA A 143 16.21 5.88 -0.42
C ALA A 143 15.42 7.07 0.12
N GLY A 144 16.05 7.84 1.00
CA GLY A 144 15.42 9.01 1.62
C GLY A 144 16.07 9.36 2.96
N PRO A 145 15.62 10.43 3.63
CA PRO A 145 16.21 10.92 4.88
C PRO A 145 16.36 9.87 5.97
N ARG A 146 15.44 8.90 6.05
CA ARG A 146 15.52 7.83 7.04
C ARG A 146 16.61 6.81 6.77
N THR A 147 16.95 6.55 5.51
CA THR A 147 17.85 5.45 5.10
C THR A 147 19.19 5.90 4.58
N THR A 148 19.19 6.79 3.60
CA THR A 148 20.37 7.18 2.83
C THR A 148 20.70 8.67 2.94
N GLY A 149 19.89 9.43 3.67
CA GLY A 149 20.02 10.88 3.79
C GLY A 149 19.30 11.65 2.70
N SER A 150 19.36 12.98 2.77
CA SER A 150 18.70 13.90 1.84
C SER A 150 19.62 14.48 0.76
N GLY A 151 20.95 14.29 0.86
CA GLY A 151 21.90 14.73 -0.16
C GLY A 151 21.79 13.93 -1.45
N ALA A 152 22.35 14.48 -2.53
CA ALA A 152 22.41 13.82 -3.82
C ALA A 152 23.15 12.47 -3.75
N GLN A 153 22.58 11.44 -4.35
CA GLN A 153 23.13 10.08 -4.39
C GLN A 153 23.07 9.51 -5.79
N ARG A 154 23.97 8.58 -6.09
CA ARG A 154 23.95 7.78 -7.31
C ARG A 154 24.00 6.30 -6.96
N TYR A 155 23.06 5.52 -7.48
CA TYR A 155 22.97 4.07 -7.31
C TYR A 155 23.13 3.39 -8.66
N LEU A 156 23.83 2.26 -8.69
CA LEU A 156 23.83 1.36 -9.85
C LEU A 156 22.82 0.24 -9.58
N LEU A 157 21.70 0.27 -10.28
CA LEU A 157 20.72 -0.83 -10.25
C LEU A 157 21.17 -1.93 -11.19
N VAL A 158 21.18 -3.15 -10.68
CA VAL A 158 21.60 -4.34 -11.44
C VAL A 158 20.57 -5.44 -11.30
N GLY A 159 20.37 -6.21 -12.38
CA GLY A 159 19.45 -7.34 -12.39
C GLY A 159 19.95 -8.54 -11.58
N PRO A 160 19.11 -9.56 -11.36
CA PRO A 160 19.43 -10.70 -10.49
C PRO A 160 20.59 -11.57 -10.97
N GLN A 161 20.92 -11.53 -12.25
CA GLN A 161 22.00 -12.32 -12.85
C GLN A 161 23.28 -11.52 -13.10
N TRP A 162 23.30 -10.24 -12.73
CA TRP A 162 24.46 -9.40 -12.95
C TRP A 162 25.63 -9.81 -12.05
N ASN A 163 26.78 -10.04 -12.64
CA ASN A 163 28.00 -10.51 -11.95
C ASN A 163 29.27 -9.77 -12.38
N SER A 164 29.12 -8.68 -13.14
CA SER A 164 30.26 -7.87 -13.57
C SER A 164 30.77 -6.96 -12.45
N GLN A 165 31.97 -6.40 -12.63
CA GLN A 165 32.54 -5.45 -11.68
C GLN A 165 31.82 -4.10 -11.83
N ALA A 166 31.39 -3.55 -10.71
CA ALA A 166 30.84 -2.20 -10.65
C ALA A 166 31.93 -1.13 -10.83
N PRO A 167 31.59 0.06 -11.35
CA PRO A 167 32.46 1.23 -11.26
C PRO A 167 32.82 1.52 -9.80
N GLN A 168 33.99 2.14 -9.60
CA GLN A 168 34.41 2.57 -8.25
C GLN A 168 33.48 3.66 -7.71
N ASP A 169 33.38 3.73 -6.39
CA ASP A 169 32.64 4.77 -5.65
C ASP A 169 31.14 4.88 -5.99
N VAL A 170 30.50 3.77 -6.42
CA VAL A 170 29.07 3.71 -6.64
C VAL A 170 28.40 2.66 -5.74
N SER A 171 27.25 3.00 -5.15
CA SER A 171 26.43 2.07 -4.40
C SER A 171 25.66 1.15 -5.34
N VAL A 172 25.93 -0.16 -5.27
CA VAL A 172 25.25 -1.16 -6.11
C VAL A 172 23.99 -1.66 -5.39
N VAL A 173 22.86 -1.65 -6.11
CA VAL A 173 21.58 -2.19 -5.64
C VAL A 173 21.18 -3.36 -6.52
N HIS A 174 21.18 -4.57 -5.95
CA HIS A 174 20.77 -5.78 -6.62
C HIS A 174 19.24 -5.93 -6.57
N ALA A 175 18.62 -5.91 -7.73
CA ALA A 175 17.18 -6.15 -7.87
C ALA A 175 16.88 -7.66 -7.86
N PRO A 176 15.83 -8.12 -7.16
CA PRO A 176 15.40 -9.52 -7.19
C PRO A 176 14.81 -9.93 -8.55
N THR A 177 14.30 -8.97 -9.33
CA THR A 177 13.67 -9.16 -10.65
C THR A 177 14.29 -8.22 -11.67
N ASN A 178 14.14 -8.51 -12.96
CA ASN A 178 14.60 -7.64 -14.04
C ASN A 178 13.70 -6.42 -14.19
N ASP A 179 12.38 -6.63 -14.19
CA ASP A 179 11.43 -5.52 -14.17
C ASP A 179 11.35 -4.94 -12.75
N VAL A 180 11.58 -3.64 -12.63
CA VAL A 180 11.52 -2.91 -11.35
C VAL A 180 10.58 -1.72 -11.49
N TYR A 181 9.62 -1.63 -10.57
CA TYR A 181 8.79 -0.44 -10.42
C TYR A 181 9.44 0.53 -9.42
N VAL A 182 9.59 1.78 -9.84
CA VAL A 182 10.16 2.85 -9.02
C VAL A 182 9.06 3.82 -8.65
N ASN A 183 8.90 4.07 -7.34
CA ASN A 183 7.94 5.03 -6.83
C ASN A 183 8.64 6.03 -5.93
N VAL A 184 8.51 7.32 -6.26
CA VAL A 184 9.03 8.43 -5.47
C VAL A 184 7.86 9.25 -4.94
N ARG A 185 7.90 9.57 -3.65
CA ARG A 185 7.01 10.53 -3.00
C ARG A 185 7.85 11.68 -2.46
N VAL A 186 7.51 12.89 -2.86
CA VAL A 186 8.18 14.11 -2.39
C VAL A 186 7.15 14.97 -1.68
N GLN A 187 7.40 15.29 -0.42
CA GLN A 187 6.53 16.10 0.42
C GLN A 187 6.24 17.46 -0.23
N THR A 188 5.00 17.91 -0.10
CA THR A 188 4.56 19.26 -0.46
C THR A 188 3.86 19.93 0.72
N THR A 189 3.94 21.26 0.78
CA THR A 189 3.21 22.09 1.76
C THR A 189 2.02 22.81 1.12
N GLY A 190 1.63 22.39 -0.08
CA GLY A 190 0.47 22.91 -0.81
C GLY A 190 0.82 23.65 -2.11
N PRO A 191 -0.16 24.35 -2.72
CA PRO A 191 -0.01 24.91 -4.05
C PRO A 191 1.14 25.92 -4.23
N ALA A 192 1.46 26.69 -3.19
CA ALA A 192 2.56 27.67 -3.24
C ALA A 192 3.96 27.00 -3.34
N ASP A 193 4.07 25.75 -2.91
CA ASP A 193 5.30 24.97 -2.90
C ASP A 193 5.53 24.17 -4.21
N GLN A 194 4.57 24.18 -5.10
CA GLN A 194 4.52 23.31 -6.29
C GLN A 194 5.76 23.41 -7.18
N ALA A 195 6.26 24.63 -7.42
CA ALA A 195 7.43 24.84 -8.28
C ALA A 195 8.70 24.23 -7.64
N ALA A 196 8.89 24.42 -6.34
CA ALA A 196 10.04 23.88 -5.60
C ALA A 196 10.01 22.35 -5.57
N VAL A 197 8.85 21.74 -5.32
CA VAL A 197 8.69 20.28 -5.36
C VAL A 197 8.98 19.73 -6.75
N ASN A 198 8.49 20.38 -7.81
CA ASN A 198 8.75 19.93 -9.18
C ASN A 198 10.22 20.00 -9.53
N ALA A 199 10.94 21.06 -9.12
CA ALA A 199 12.39 21.17 -9.33
C ALA A 199 13.17 20.02 -8.66
N VAL A 200 12.79 19.63 -7.42
CA VAL A 200 13.37 18.46 -6.76
C VAL A 200 13.09 17.19 -7.55
N ARG A 201 11.86 16.99 -7.99
CA ARG A 201 11.45 15.75 -8.67
C ARG A 201 12.07 15.59 -10.06
N ASP A 202 12.31 16.69 -10.76
CA ASP A 202 13.00 16.68 -12.06
C ASP A 202 14.49 16.27 -11.92
N GLY A 203 15.03 16.27 -10.71
CA GLY A 203 16.38 15.79 -10.42
C GLY A 203 16.51 14.27 -10.23
N PHE A 204 15.40 13.52 -10.15
CA PHE A 204 15.47 12.05 -10.20
C PHE A 204 15.61 11.60 -11.65
N THR A 205 16.71 10.91 -11.96
CA THR A 205 17.00 10.51 -13.35
C THR A 205 17.56 9.10 -13.43
N PHE A 206 17.41 8.50 -14.60
CA PHE A 206 18.08 7.26 -14.99
C PHE A 206 19.11 7.54 -16.07
N THR A 207 20.20 6.77 -16.04
CA THR A 207 21.22 6.75 -17.10
C THR A 207 21.71 5.32 -17.28
N PRO A 208 21.60 4.69 -18.45
CA PRO A 208 22.17 3.37 -18.70
C PRO A 208 23.67 3.35 -18.39
N LEU A 209 24.16 2.27 -17.75
CA LEU A 209 25.60 2.08 -17.53
C LEU A 209 26.34 2.01 -18.88
N GLN A 210 25.72 1.37 -19.87
CA GLN A 210 26.20 1.31 -21.24
C GLN A 210 25.01 1.46 -22.19
N PRO A 211 25.15 2.15 -23.32
CA PRO A 211 24.12 2.16 -24.33
C PRO A 211 23.77 0.74 -24.79
N THR A 212 22.51 0.45 -24.94
CA THR A 212 22.03 -0.84 -25.49
C THR A 212 21.22 -0.60 -26.75
N THR A 213 21.33 -1.52 -27.71
CA THR A 213 20.47 -1.62 -28.89
C THR A 213 19.50 -2.79 -28.76
N THR A 214 19.51 -3.47 -27.61
CA THR A 214 18.59 -4.59 -27.35
C THR A 214 17.18 -4.04 -27.13
N GLU A 215 16.24 -4.54 -27.93
CA GLU A 215 14.83 -4.20 -27.76
C GLU A 215 14.25 -4.94 -26.56
N PRO A 216 13.36 -4.29 -25.78
CA PRO A 216 12.67 -4.94 -24.69
C PRO A 216 11.84 -6.12 -25.20
N THR A 217 11.81 -7.21 -24.44
CA THR A 217 10.91 -8.33 -24.76
C THR A 217 9.45 -7.83 -24.72
N ALA A 218 8.70 -8.10 -25.80
CA ALA A 218 7.28 -7.75 -25.85
C ALA A 218 6.49 -8.42 -24.73
N ARG A 219 5.63 -7.66 -24.06
CA ARG A 219 4.78 -8.15 -22.97
C ARG A 219 3.40 -8.52 -23.47
N VAL A 220 2.80 -9.56 -22.88
CA VAL A 220 1.38 -9.89 -23.10
C VAL A 220 0.52 -8.79 -22.50
N GLN A 221 -0.40 -8.24 -23.30
CA GLN A 221 -1.35 -7.24 -22.82
C GLN A 221 -2.28 -7.87 -21.78
N PRO A 222 -2.37 -7.32 -20.56
CA PRO A 222 -3.33 -7.77 -19.57
C PRO A 222 -4.76 -7.41 -19.96
N VAL A 223 -5.65 -8.41 -20.04
CA VAL A 223 -7.08 -8.27 -20.35
C VAL A 223 -7.89 -8.68 -19.13
N PRO A 224 -8.53 -7.74 -18.42
CA PRO A 224 -9.32 -8.05 -17.23
C PRO A 224 -10.47 -9.01 -17.51
N GLY A 225 -10.71 -9.94 -16.59
CA GLY A 225 -11.84 -10.87 -16.68
C GLY A 225 -11.57 -12.13 -17.50
N ASP A 226 -10.42 -12.28 -18.12
CA ASP A 226 -10.05 -13.41 -18.96
C ASP A 226 -9.03 -14.33 -18.24
N PRO A 227 -9.42 -15.55 -17.82
CA PRO A 227 -8.52 -16.48 -17.15
C PRO A 227 -7.39 -17.01 -18.04
N GLU A 228 -7.60 -17.11 -19.36
CA GLU A 228 -6.60 -17.54 -20.32
C GLU A 228 -5.50 -16.48 -20.45
N ASN A 229 -5.91 -15.23 -20.62
CA ASN A 229 -4.99 -14.10 -20.63
C ASN A 229 -4.26 -13.95 -19.28
N TYR A 230 -4.97 -14.13 -18.13
CA TYR A 230 -4.35 -14.11 -16.82
C TYR A 230 -3.18 -15.09 -16.73
N LEU A 231 -3.37 -16.34 -17.13
CA LEU A 231 -2.31 -17.35 -17.14
C LEU A 231 -1.20 -17.02 -18.14
N ALA A 232 -1.52 -16.46 -19.30
CA ALA A 232 -0.52 -16.05 -20.28
C ALA A 232 0.40 -14.95 -19.73
N VAL A 233 -0.18 -13.90 -19.15
CA VAL A 233 0.56 -12.80 -18.50
C VAL A 233 1.45 -13.32 -17.38
N VAL A 234 0.87 -14.06 -16.45
CA VAL A 234 1.57 -14.56 -15.26
C VAL A 234 2.73 -15.47 -15.63
N ASN A 235 2.53 -16.43 -16.57
CA ASN A 235 3.59 -17.35 -16.95
C ASN A 235 4.70 -16.65 -17.74
N GLN A 236 4.38 -15.63 -18.52
CA GLN A 236 5.41 -14.79 -19.13
C GLN A 236 6.26 -14.11 -18.06
N MET A 237 5.62 -13.51 -17.04
CA MET A 237 6.36 -12.81 -15.99
C MET A 237 7.17 -13.76 -15.10
N LEU A 238 6.66 -14.95 -14.78
CA LEU A 238 7.45 -15.99 -14.10
C LEU A 238 8.71 -16.41 -14.86
N THR A 239 8.71 -16.24 -16.19
CA THR A 239 9.86 -16.53 -17.04
C THR A 239 10.85 -15.37 -17.08
N LEU A 240 10.36 -14.15 -17.20
CA LEU A 240 11.17 -12.94 -17.33
C LEU A 240 11.74 -12.48 -15.96
N ASP A 241 10.95 -12.65 -14.91
CA ASP A 241 11.25 -12.32 -13.53
C ASP A 241 11.14 -13.59 -12.67
N PRO A 242 12.17 -14.43 -12.62
CA PRO A 242 12.12 -15.70 -11.92
C PRO A 242 11.72 -15.52 -10.44
N PRO A 243 10.87 -16.42 -9.93
CA PRO A 243 10.40 -16.34 -8.56
C PRO A 243 11.52 -16.59 -7.53
N PRO A 244 11.37 -16.09 -6.30
CA PRO A 244 12.28 -16.44 -5.22
C PRO A 244 12.39 -17.96 -5.06
N ALA A 245 13.60 -18.46 -4.78
CA ALA A 245 13.82 -19.89 -4.63
C ALA A 245 12.94 -20.55 -3.55
N ALA A 246 12.56 -19.79 -2.53
CA ALA A 246 11.66 -20.24 -1.47
C ALA A 246 10.25 -20.56 -1.95
N ASP A 247 9.83 -20.04 -3.11
CA ASP A 247 8.48 -20.24 -3.65
C ASP A 247 8.37 -21.51 -4.51
N ARG A 248 9.50 -22.16 -4.83
CA ARG A 248 9.54 -23.37 -5.68
C ARG A 248 8.60 -24.47 -5.22
N PRO A 249 8.58 -24.86 -3.90
CA PRO A 249 7.68 -25.92 -3.45
C PRO A 249 6.20 -25.61 -3.68
N LEU A 250 5.81 -24.35 -3.57
CA LEU A 250 4.45 -23.91 -3.87
C LEU A 250 4.18 -24.01 -5.38
N LEU A 251 5.07 -23.47 -6.20
CA LEU A 251 4.95 -23.48 -7.66
C LEU A 251 4.86 -24.90 -8.24
N ASP A 252 5.59 -25.86 -7.67
CA ASP A 252 5.48 -27.26 -8.06
C ASP A 252 4.06 -27.80 -7.87
N THR A 253 3.35 -27.35 -6.81
CA THR A 253 1.94 -27.71 -6.59
C THR A 253 0.99 -26.99 -7.55
N LEU A 254 1.33 -25.77 -7.99
CA LEU A 254 0.51 -24.93 -8.85
C LEU A 254 0.66 -25.28 -10.36
N ARG A 255 1.69 -26.03 -10.74
CA ARG A 255 1.91 -26.52 -12.11
C ARG A 255 0.67 -27.20 -12.68
N ARG A 256 -0.02 -28.01 -11.88
CA ARG A 256 -1.23 -28.75 -12.29
C ARG A 256 -2.42 -27.84 -12.67
N VAL A 257 -2.41 -26.58 -12.21
CA VAL A 257 -3.41 -25.56 -12.55
C VAL A 257 -2.86 -24.46 -13.45
N GLY A 258 -1.68 -24.68 -14.06
CA GLY A 258 -1.17 -23.85 -15.15
C GLY A 258 -0.24 -22.71 -14.74
N ILE A 259 0.32 -22.72 -13.53
CA ILE A 259 1.30 -21.71 -13.06
C ILE A 259 2.67 -22.38 -12.95
N CYS A 260 3.58 -22.12 -13.88
CA CYS A 260 4.95 -22.63 -13.83
C CYS A 260 5.94 -21.94 -14.81
N GLY A 261 5.59 -20.81 -15.39
CA GLY A 261 6.40 -20.12 -16.39
C GLY A 261 6.21 -20.67 -17.80
N ALA A 262 7.26 -20.66 -18.61
CA ALA A 262 7.22 -20.98 -20.06
C ALA A 262 6.64 -22.38 -20.39
N ASP A 263 6.75 -23.32 -19.46
CA ASP A 263 6.24 -24.68 -19.67
C ASP A 263 4.73 -24.81 -19.44
N CYS A 264 4.08 -23.79 -18.88
CA CYS A 264 2.66 -23.77 -18.60
C CYS A 264 1.90 -22.84 -19.54
N GLY A 265 0.60 -23.07 -19.62
CA GLY A 265 -0.33 -22.25 -20.38
C GLY A 265 -1.73 -22.84 -20.29
N PHE A 266 -2.74 -22.01 -20.52
CA PHE A 266 -4.13 -22.43 -20.46
C PHE A 266 -4.40 -23.62 -21.42
N ASP A 267 -3.86 -23.58 -22.64
CA ASP A 267 -4.08 -24.62 -23.65
C ASP A 267 -3.55 -25.99 -23.24
N ARG A 268 -2.52 -26.04 -22.41
CA ARG A 268 -1.89 -27.26 -21.92
C ARG A 268 -2.62 -27.89 -20.74
N LEU A 269 -3.61 -27.21 -20.16
CA LEU A 269 -4.39 -27.72 -19.04
C LEU A 269 -5.36 -28.82 -19.47
N PRO A 270 -5.64 -29.81 -18.59
CA PRO A 270 -6.75 -30.72 -18.75
C PRO A 270 -8.07 -29.94 -18.83
N GLN A 271 -9.05 -30.47 -19.57
CA GLN A 271 -10.35 -29.79 -19.76
C GLN A 271 -11.02 -29.45 -18.43
N SER A 272 -10.97 -30.33 -17.44
CA SER A 272 -11.52 -30.09 -16.10
C SER A 272 -10.90 -28.88 -15.39
N ALA A 273 -9.59 -28.65 -15.56
CA ALA A 273 -8.91 -27.47 -15.00
C ALA A 273 -9.29 -26.20 -15.76
N LYS A 274 -9.41 -26.25 -17.09
CA LYS A 274 -9.89 -25.14 -17.93
C LYS A 274 -11.29 -24.70 -17.50
N ASP A 275 -12.19 -25.66 -17.33
CA ASP A 275 -13.57 -25.40 -16.91
C ASP A 275 -13.64 -24.85 -15.48
N ALA A 276 -12.78 -25.35 -14.59
CA ALA A 276 -12.66 -24.82 -13.23
C ALA A 276 -12.16 -23.37 -13.22
N TRP A 277 -11.13 -23.01 -14.03
CA TRP A 277 -10.68 -21.64 -14.18
C TRP A 277 -11.81 -20.72 -14.68
N ARG A 278 -12.49 -21.07 -15.76
CA ARG A 278 -13.60 -20.28 -16.33
C ARG A 278 -14.73 -20.07 -15.32
N ARG A 279 -15.07 -21.08 -14.55
CA ARG A 279 -16.12 -21.03 -13.52
C ARG A 279 -15.73 -20.18 -12.33
N LEU A 280 -14.49 -20.29 -11.86
CA LEU A 280 -14.02 -19.60 -10.64
C LEU A 280 -13.60 -18.17 -10.89
N PHE A 281 -12.98 -17.89 -12.04
CA PHE A 281 -12.30 -16.62 -12.30
C PHE A 281 -13.16 -15.36 -12.03
N PRO A 282 -14.46 -15.31 -12.41
CA PRO A 282 -15.31 -14.16 -12.09
C PRO A 282 -15.51 -13.91 -10.60
N GLN A 283 -15.25 -14.93 -9.76
CA GLN A 283 -15.40 -14.87 -8.30
C GLN A 283 -14.07 -14.66 -7.57
N LEU A 284 -12.94 -14.94 -8.27
CA LEU A 284 -11.61 -14.70 -7.72
C LEU A 284 -11.42 -13.19 -7.54
N GLY A 285 -10.90 -12.78 -6.42
CA GLY A 285 -10.76 -11.36 -6.06
C GLY A 285 -12.02 -10.71 -5.48
N ALA A 286 -13.19 -11.35 -5.52
CA ALA A 286 -14.40 -10.81 -4.88
C ALA A 286 -14.21 -10.58 -3.37
N TYR A 287 -13.45 -11.45 -2.69
CA TYR A 287 -13.13 -11.30 -1.27
C TYR A 287 -12.31 -10.03 -0.98
N MET A 288 -11.51 -9.54 -1.92
CA MET A 288 -10.74 -8.30 -1.78
C MET A 288 -11.67 -7.09 -1.68
N LYS A 289 -12.73 -7.07 -2.51
CA LYS A 289 -13.77 -6.04 -2.45
C LYS A 289 -14.62 -6.17 -1.18
N GLN A 290 -14.93 -7.41 -0.77
CA GLN A 290 -15.64 -7.67 0.49
C GLN A 290 -14.83 -7.24 1.71
N TYR A 291 -13.53 -7.48 1.71
CA TYR A 291 -12.63 -7.02 2.76
C TYR A 291 -12.66 -5.50 2.90
N ALA A 292 -12.53 -4.76 1.80
CA ALA A 292 -12.62 -3.30 1.81
C ALA A 292 -13.99 -2.83 2.38
N ALA A 293 -15.09 -3.49 1.98
CA ALA A 293 -16.43 -3.18 2.49
C ALA A 293 -16.62 -3.55 3.99
N GLN A 294 -15.96 -4.60 4.47
CA GLN A 294 -15.97 -4.98 5.89
C GLN A 294 -15.13 -4.02 6.72
N THR A 295 -13.96 -3.63 6.21
CA THR A 295 -13.08 -2.64 6.83
C THR A 295 -13.83 -1.31 7.04
N ALA A 296 -14.64 -0.90 6.06
CA ALA A 296 -15.48 0.30 6.16
C ALA A 296 -16.53 0.26 7.29
N LYS A 297 -16.81 -0.91 7.86
CA LYS A 297 -17.73 -1.09 9.00
C LYS A 297 -17.03 -1.15 10.37
N ALA A 298 -15.70 -1.11 10.37
CA ALA A 298 -14.94 -1.11 11.61
C ALA A 298 -15.18 0.20 12.40
N LYS A 299 -15.18 0.08 13.73
CA LYS A 299 -15.36 1.23 14.62
C LYS A 299 -14.01 1.83 14.98
N GLY A 300 -13.92 3.15 14.93
CA GLY A 300 -12.71 3.89 15.27
C GLY A 300 -11.61 3.77 14.23
N TRP A 301 -10.40 4.10 14.64
CA TRP A 301 -9.23 4.07 13.76
C TRP A 301 -8.70 2.65 13.53
N ILE A 302 -8.43 2.34 12.29
CA ILE A 302 -7.81 1.09 11.83
C ILE A 302 -6.35 1.41 11.49
N ASP A 303 -5.41 0.74 12.14
CA ASP A 303 -3.99 0.80 11.80
C ASP A 303 -3.70 -0.19 10.66
N TYR A 304 -3.31 0.33 9.49
CA TYR A 304 -2.97 -0.49 8.33
C TYR A 304 -1.58 -1.12 8.40
N SER A 305 -0.73 -0.62 9.27
CA SER A 305 0.62 -1.13 9.46
C SER A 305 0.89 -1.37 10.95
N PRO A 306 0.12 -2.27 11.62
CA PRO A 306 0.30 -2.54 13.03
C PRO A 306 1.70 -3.08 13.33
N PRO A 307 2.14 -3.07 14.61
CA PRO A 307 3.41 -3.69 14.99
C PRO A 307 3.53 -5.11 14.47
N GLY A 308 4.67 -5.42 13.82
CA GLY A 308 4.90 -6.71 13.16
C GLY A 308 4.36 -6.81 11.73
N SER A 309 3.76 -5.74 11.18
CA SER A 309 3.39 -5.70 9.76
C SER A 309 4.60 -5.89 8.86
N LEU A 310 4.47 -6.76 7.86
CA LEU A 310 5.47 -6.99 6.81
C LEU A 310 5.17 -6.21 5.53
N LEU A 311 4.20 -5.29 5.57
CA LEU A 311 3.88 -4.42 4.44
C LEU A 311 5.12 -3.62 4.01
N GLY A 312 5.37 -3.55 2.71
CA GLY A 312 6.52 -2.82 2.15
C GLY A 312 7.88 -3.42 2.48
N THR A 313 7.96 -4.73 2.73
CA THR A 313 9.21 -5.46 2.96
C THR A 313 9.34 -6.64 2.02
N THR A 314 10.53 -7.26 1.97
CA THR A 314 10.79 -8.50 1.24
C THR A 314 10.39 -9.76 2.03
N ASP A 315 9.95 -9.62 3.30
CA ASP A 315 9.71 -10.75 4.20
C ASP A 315 8.27 -11.26 4.17
N GLN A 316 7.37 -10.54 3.47
CA GLN A 316 5.98 -10.98 3.31
C GLN A 316 5.90 -12.27 2.51
N ARG A 317 5.49 -13.36 3.16
CA ARG A 317 5.31 -14.70 2.57
C ARG A 317 3.85 -15.14 2.52
N ASP A 318 2.95 -14.38 3.10
CA ASP A 318 1.52 -14.63 2.96
C ASP A 318 1.03 -14.04 1.63
N HIS A 319 0.94 -14.90 0.61
CA HIS A 319 0.54 -14.51 -0.73
C HIS A 319 -0.90 -13.99 -0.80
N ALA A 320 -1.80 -14.55 0.03
CA ALA A 320 -3.18 -14.09 0.10
C ALA A 320 -3.29 -12.68 0.71
N GLN A 321 -2.51 -12.39 1.76
CA GLN A 321 -2.43 -11.06 2.34
C GLN A 321 -1.83 -10.05 1.36
N ARG A 322 -0.81 -10.45 0.59
CA ARG A 322 -0.22 -9.62 -0.45
C ARG A 322 -1.22 -9.29 -1.54
N ALA A 323 -1.91 -10.30 -2.06
CA ALA A 323 -2.96 -10.13 -3.06
C ALA A 323 -4.10 -9.23 -2.54
N LEU A 324 -4.51 -9.45 -1.28
CA LEU A 324 -5.53 -8.65 -0.61
C LEU A 324 -5.12 -7.17 -0.50
N ALA A 325 -3.89 -6.89 -0.07
CA ALA A 325 -3.37 -5.52 0.05
C ALA A 325 -3.40 -4.77 -1.30
N LEU A 326 -2.99 -5.44 -2.37
CA LEU A 326 -3.02 -4.88 -3.73
C LEU A 326 -4.46 -4.74 -4.25
N GLY A 327 -5.25 -5.80 -4.20
CA GLY A 327 -6.57 -5.88 -4.83
C GLY A 327 -7.66 -5.10 -4.10
N SER A 328 -7.54 -4.87 -2.80
CA SER A 328 -8.45 -4.01 -2.04
C SER A 328 -8.13 -2.51 -2.20
N GLY A 329 -6.95 -2.17 -2.74
CA GLY A 329 -6.47 -0.79 -2.86
C GLY A 329 -6.09 -0.14 -1.53
N THR A 330 -6.13 -0.90 -0.42
CA THR A 330 -5.87 -0.36 0.93
C THR A 330 -4.40 -0.38 1.30
N GLY A 331 -3.62 -1.27 0.70
CA GLY A 331 -2.18 -1.40 0.95
C GLY A 331 -1.35 -1.40 -0.32
N MET A 332 -1.91 -0.90 -1.42
CA MET A 332 -1.23 -0.87 -2.71
C MET A 332 0.07 -0.07 -2.61
N LEU A 333 1.20 -0.77 -2.83
CA LEU A 333 2.55 -0.20 -2.79
C LEU A 333 2.83 0.56 -1.47
N GLY A 334 2.26 0.07 -0.36
CA GLY A 334 2.44 0.66 0.97
C GLY A 334 3.89 0.65 1.41
N LEU A 335 4.25 1.66 2.19
CA LEU A 335 5.58 1.76 2.78
C LEU A 335 5.65 0.88 4.04
N ARG A 336 6.86 0.40 4.36
CA ARG A 336 7.11 -0.28 5.62
C ARG A 336 6.82 0.64 6.81
N ARG A 337 6.44 0.04 7.95
CA ARG A 337 6.02 0.79 9.14
C ARG A 337 7.01 1.84 9.61
N GLU A 338 8.31 1.57 9.51
CA GLU A 338 9.36 2.50 9.90
C GLU A 338 9.48 3.71 8.96
N GLU A 339 8.95 3.59 7.74
CA GLU A 339 8.91 4.71 6.78
C GLU A 339 7.63 5.51 6.88
N ALA A 340 6.48 4.82 7.00
CA ALA A 340 5.21 5.49 7.21
C ALA A 340 4.20 4.59 7.91
N ASN A 341 3.41 5.15 8.79
CA ASN A 341 2.25 4.49 9.38
C ASN A 341 0.97 5.16 8.92
N TYR A 342 -0.08 4.36 8.74
CA TYR A 342 -1.35 4.80 8.17
C TYR A 342 -2.51 4.37 9.04
N TRP A 343 -3.44 5.29 9.31
CA TRP A 343 -4.71 5.02 9.97
C TRP A 343 -5.86 5.54 9.14
N ILE A 344 -6.96 4.81 9.15
CA ILE A 344 -8.21 5.25 8.55
C ILE A 344 -9.35 5.10 9.55
N THR A 345 -10.30 6.03 9.54
CA THR A 345 -11.55 5.86 10.27
C THR A 345 -12.75 6.24 9.41
N PHE A 346 -13.79 5.41 9.51
CA PHE A 346 -15.10 5.61 8.88
C PHE A 346 -16.13 6.13 9.89
N THR A 347 -15.78 6.09 11.19
CA THR A 347 -16.71 6.37 12.29
C THR A 347 -16.10 7.35 13.27
N ASP A 348 -16.99 8.04 13.98
CA ASP A 348 -16.62 8.83 15.16
C ASP A 348 -16.26 7.95 16.38
N GLY A 349 -15.97 8.59 17.52
CA GLY A 349 -15.62 7.89 18.76
C GLY A 349 -16.75 7.05 19.36
N ALA A 350 -18.00 7.31 19.00
CA ALA A 350 -19.16 6.50 19.37
C ALA A 350 -19.43 5.33 18.40
N GLY A 351 -18.64 5.24 17.33
CA GLY A 351 -18.78 4.22 16.28
C GLY A 351 -19.91 4.52 15.28
N GLN A 352 -20.34 5.80 15.19
CA GLN A 352 -21.32 6.23 14.21
C GLN A 352 -20.63 6.67 12.92
N PRO A 353 -21.15 6.35 11.72
CA PRO A 353 -20.61 6.83 10.45
C PRO A 353 -20.53 8.37 10.43
N MET A 354 -19.38 8.89 10.02
CA MET A 354 -19.20 10.33 9.87
C MET A 354 -19.86 10.83 8.59
N THR A 355 -20.64 11.90 8.71
CA THR A 355 -21.34 12.56 7.59
C THR A 355 -21.28 14.07 7.72
N GLY A 356 -21.53 14.79 6.62
CA GLY A 356 -21.64 16.25 6.63
C GLY A 356 -22.83 16.83 7.42
N ASN A 357 -23.68 16.00 8.05
CA ASN A 357 -24.75 16.46 8.93
C ASN A 357 -24.25 16.93 10.29
N THR A 358 -23.09 16.49 10.70
CA THR A 358 -22.53 16.73 12.03
C THR A 358 -21.18 17.42 11.91
N ALA A 359 -20.91 18.37 12.79
CA ALA A 359 -19.58 18.93 12.99
C ALA A 359 -18.78 18.04 13.95
N TYR A 360 -17.49 17.91 13.70
CA TYR A 360 -16.60 17.08 14.52
C TYR A 360 -15.32 17.85 14.88
N THR A 361 -14.64 17.37 15.90
CA THR A 361 -13.27 17.75 16.22
C THR A 361 -12.39 16.50 16.34
N LEU A 362 -11.15 16.62 15.88
CA LEU A 362 -10.08 15.68 16.15
C LEU A 362 -9.02 16.43 16.97
N HIS A 363 -8.90 16.07 18.23
CA HIS A 363 -7.93 16.65 19.15
C HIS A 363 -6.65 15.83 19.15
N LEU A 364 -5.60 16.35 18.51
CA LEU A 364 -4.29 15.72 18.47
C LEU A 364 -3.44 16.14 19.68
N PRO A 365 -2.57 15.26 20.21
CA PRO A 365 -1.71 15.58 21.35
C PRO A 365 -0.71 16.70 21.01
N PRO A 366 0.03 17.24 22.00
CA PRO A 366 1.10 18.21 21.77
C PRO A 366 2.06 17.74 20.69
N GLY A 367 2.28 18.61 19.68
CA GLY A 367 3.08 18.28 18.49
C GLY A 367 2.36 17.49 17.41
N GLY A 368 1.11 17.07 17.60
CA GLY A 368 0.33 16.31 16.64
C GLY A 368 0.59 14.79 16.68
N ILE A 369 0.56 14.13 15.52
CA ILE A 369 0.88 12.71 15.41
C ILE A 369 2.41 12.53 15.46
N PRO A 370 2.96 11.69 16.39
CA PRO A 370 4.40 11.56 16.55
C PRO A 370 5.13 11.14 15.25
N SER A 371 5.92 12.06 14.69
CA SER A 371 6.60 11.88 13.41
C SER A 371 7.95 12.61 13.41
N HIS A 372 8.99 11.99 12.85
CA HIS A 372 10.27 12.66 12.67
C HIS A 372 10.33 13.48 11.37
N ALA A 373 9.55 13.11 10.34
CA ALA A 373 9.43 13.91 9.13
C ALA A 373 8.20 14.82 9.21
N PHE A 374 7.01 14.28 9.01
CA PHE A 374 5.76 15.03 9.15
C PHE A 374 4.57 14.07 9.32
N TRP A 375 3.44 14.64 9.70
CA TRP A 375 2.15 13.95 9.75
C TRP A 375 1.10 14.70 8.95
N SER A 376 0.05 14.00 8.52
CA SER A 376 -1.13 14.58 7.86
C SER A 376 -2.42 13.89 8.28
N VAL A 377 -3.53 14.61 8.20
CA VAL A 377 -4.90 14.12 8.29
C VAL A 377 -5.66 14.63 7.08
N SER A 378 -6.02 13.73 6.17
CA SER A 378 -6.77 14.04 4.95
C SER A 378 -8.22 13.55 5.08
N LEU A 379 -9.14 14.23 4.37
CA LEU A 379 -10.55 13.90 4.33
C LEU A 379 -10.99 13.52 2.93
N TYR A 380 -11.75 12.40 2.83
CA TYR A 380 -12.30 11.92 1.56
C TYR A 380 -13.79 11.60 1.73
N GLU A 381 -14.59 12.05 0.78
CA GLU A 381 -16.00 11.64 0.66
C GLU A 381 -16.08 10.18 0.20
N VAL A 382 -16.97 9.41 0.81
CA VAL A 382 -17.26 8.04 0.38
C VAL A 382 -18.34 8.07 -0.69
N GLN A 383 -17.98 7.66 -1.89
CA GLN A 383 -18.86 7.55 -3.05
C GLN A 383 -19.02 6.08 -3.47
N PRO A 384 -20.02 5.72 -4.26
CA PRO A 384 -20.22 4.33 -4.73
C PRO A 384 -19.01 3.73 -5.45
N THR A 385 -18.18 4.58 -6.08
CA THR A 385 -17.01 4.19 -6.87
C THR A 385 -15.69 4.30 -6.13
N GLY A 386 -15.67 4.87 -4.92
CA GLY A 386 -14.44 5.02 -4.13
C GLY A 386 -14.49 6.15 -3.12
N GLN A 387 -13.32 6.53 -2.62
CA GLN A 387 -13.12 7.64 -1.69
C GLN A 387 -12.37 8.75 -2.42
N PHE A 388 -13.00 9.92 -2.55
CA PHE A 388 -12.46 11.01 -3.36
C PHE A 388 -12.51 12.35 -2.62
N LEU A 389 -11.69 13.29 -3.08
CA LEU A 389 -11.70 14.65 -2.57
C LEU A 389 -12.98 15.36 -3.00
N THR A 390 -13.54 16.19 -2.14
CA THR A 390 -14.78 16.95 -2.42
C THR A 390 -14.46 18.44 -2.61
N PRO A 391 -15.00 19.11 -3.62
CA PRO A 391 -14.84 20.56 -3.77
C PRO A 391 -15.23 21.29 -2.50
N ASN A 392 -14.41 22.25 -2.08
CA ASN A 392 -14.68 23.05 -0.89
C ASN A 392 -14.16 24.50 -1.10
N PRO A 393 -14.69 25.48 -0.33
CA PRO A 393 -14.46 26.89 -0.62
C PRO A 393 -13.01 27.37 -0.44
N ILE A 394 -12.16 26.60 0.20
CA ILE A 394 -10.75 26.97 0.46
C ILE A 394 -9.76 25.98 -0.17
N ASN A 395 -10.24 25.03 -0.99
CA ASN A 395 -9.43 23.97 -1.63
C ASN A 395 -8.48 23.26 -0.64
N ARG A 396 -8.95 23.02 0.60
CA ARG A 396 -8.19 22.32 1.63
C ARG A 396 -8.75 20.93 1.81
N TYR A 397 -7.89 19.92 1.65
CA TYR A 397 -8.24 18.50 1.74
C TYR A 397 -7.50 17.78 2.86
N GLU A 398 -6.57 18.50 3.51
CA GLU A 398 -5.78 17.99 4.63
C GLU A 398 -5.39 19.09 5.61
N ILE A 399 -5.06 18.65 6.81
CA ILE A 399 -4.26 19.39 7.80
C ILE A 399 -3.04 18.54 8.13
N ALA A 400 -1.87 19.14 8.05
CA ALA A 400 -0.59 18.51 8.33
C ALA A 400 0.22 19.34 9.35
N GLY A 401 1.21 18.75 9.98
CA GLY A 401 2.08 19.45 10.91
C GLY A 401 2.83 20.65 10.32
N ASN A 402 2.98 20.67 9.00
CA ASN A 402 3.62 21.73 8.22
C ASN A 402 2.63 22.55 7.38
N THR A 403 1.33 22.40 7.57
CA THR A 403 0.33 23.24 6.90
C THR A 403 0.49 24.68 7.34
N PRO A 404 0.69 25.63 6.42
CA PRO A 404 0.86 27.03 6.79
C PRO A 404 -0.34 27.58 7.58
N GLY A 405 -0.06 28.23 8.71
CA GLY A 405 -1.05 28.90 9.54
C GLY A 405 -1.82 27.98 10.50
N VAL A 406 -1.49 26.71 10.63
CA VAL A 406 -2.03 25.85 11.69
C VAL A 406 -1.73 26.45 13.07
N VAL A 407 -2.75 26.52 13.92
CA VAL A 407 -2.69 27.07 15.27
C VAL A 407 -2.67 25.92 16.28
N THR A 408 -1.75 26.01 17.23
CA THR A 408 -1.66 25.08 18.38
C THR A 408 -2.33 25.69 19.61
N ASN A 409 -2.90 24.85 20.46
CA ASN A 409 -3.37 25.22 21.77
C ASN A 409 -2.18 25.60 22.71
N PRO A 410 -2.43 26.27 23.87
CA PRO A 410 -1.35 26.66 24.78
C PRO A 410 -0.49 25.49 25.29
N ASP A 411 -1.02 24.28 25.35
CA ASP A 411 -0.30 23.05 25.72
C ASP A 411 0.42 22.38 24.56
N GLY A 412 0.35 22.97 23.34
CA GLY A 412 0.93 22.44 22.12
C GLY A 412 0.06 21.40 21.37
N SER A 413 -1.11 21.06 21.90
CA SER A 413 -2.09 20.20 21.19
C SER A 413 -2.71 20.92 19.99
N ILE A 414 -3.37 20.17 19.10
CA ILE A 414 -3.94 20.70 17.85
C ILE A 414 -5.37 20.20 17.71
N ASP A 415 -6.32 21.15 17.62
CA ASP A 415 -7.71 20.85 17.30
C ASP A 415 -7.95 20.99 15.79
N ILE A 416 -8.36 19.92 15.13
CA ILE A 416 -8.81 19.94 13.73
C ILE A 416 -10.34 20.02 13.74
N TRP A 417 -10.89 21.07 13.16
CA TRP A 417 -12.34 21.32 13.06
C TRP A 417 -12.87 20.80 11.74
N ILE A 418 -13.80 19.84 11.78
CA ILE A 418 -14.29 19.10 10.61
C ILE A 418 -15.78 19.38 10.45
N GLN A 419 -16.14 20.20 9.47
CA GLN A 419 -17.54 20.58 9.21
C GLN A 419 -17.69 21.17 7.81
N PRO A 420 -18.90 21.11 7.18
CA PRO A 420 -19.14 21.70 5.85
C PRO A 420 -19.11 23.22 5.84
N GLN A 421 -19.68 23.85 6.89
CA GLN A 421 -19.81 25.31 6.98
C GLN A 421 -18.51 25.92 7.52
N THR A 422 -18.21 27.13 7.05
CA THR A 422 -17.09 27.91 7.59
C THR A 422 -17.24 28.11 9.10
N PRO A 423 -16.28 27.69 9.90
CA PRO A 423 -16.35 27.85 11.37
C PRO A 423 -16.10 29.32 11.79
N GLN A 424 -16.23 29.57 13.09
CA GLN A 424 -15.85 30.84 13.68
C GLN A 424 -14.40 31.21 13.33
N PRO A 425 -14.04 32.53 13.33
CA PRO A 425 -12.73 32.97 12.87
C PRO A 425 -11.53 32.32 13.54
N ASP A 426 -11.62 32.05 14.83
CA ASP A 426 -10.59 31.40 15.66
C ASP A 426 -10.33 29.95 15.29
N ARG A 427 -11.27 29.28 14.62
CA ARG A 427 -11.17 27.87 14.19
C ARG A 427 -10.78 27.68 12.74
N ARG A 428 -10.79 28.76 11.94
CA ARG A 428 -10.59 28.69 10.47
C ARG A 428 -9.20 28.17 10.08
N ALA A 429 -8.19 28.48 10.90
CA ALA A 429 -6.82 28.04 10.65
C ALA A 429 -6.72 26.50 10.56
N ASN A 430 -7.42 25.81 11.44
CA ASN A 430 -7.42 24.35 11.56
C ASN A 430 -8.72 23.71 11.02
N TRP A 431 -9.45 24.41 10.15
CA TRP A 431 -10.66 23.88 9.55
C TRP A 431 -10.33 22.93 8.38
N LEU A 432 -10.81 21.70 8.46
CA LEU A 432 -10.81 20.69 7.40
C LEU A 432 -12.27 20.56 6.89
N PRO A 433 -12.58 21.12 5.72
CA PRO A 433 -13.94 21.13 5.21
C PRO A 433 -14.48 19.72 4.93
N ALA A 434 -15.61 19.38 5.56
CA ALA A 434 -16.36 18.16 5.30
C ALA A 434 -17.27 18.29 4.05
N PRO A 435 -17.72 17.17 3.45
CA PRO A 435 -18.73 17.21 2.39
C PRO A 435 -20.04 17.81 2.85
N ALA A 436 -20.94 18.05 1.90
CA ALA A 436 -22.28 18.54 2.19
C ALA A 436 -23.08 17.59 3.08
N ALA A 437 -24.17 18.10 3.68
CA ALA A 437 -25.08 17.31 4.51
C ALA A 437 -25.57 16.05 3.80
N GLY A 438 -25.59 14.93 4.50
CA GLY A 438 -25.98 13.62 3.98
C GLY A 438 -24.86 12.81 3.32
N HIS A 439 -23.72 13.43 3.02
CA HIS A 439 -22.62 12.76 2.37
C HIS A 439 -21.66 12.15 3.41
N PRO A 440 -21.40 10.82 3.35
CA PRO A 440 -20.46 10.17 4.26
C PRO A 440 -19.01 10.48 3.88
N PHE A 441 -18.13 10.53 4.89
CA PHE A 441 -16.71 10.75 4.68
C PHE A 441 -15.84 9.91 5.62
N ILE A 442 -14.58 9.81 5.28
CA ILE A 442 -13.52 9.15 6.06
C ILE A 442 -12.40 10.13 6.34
N LEU A 443 -11.65 9.83 7.40
CA LEU A 443 -10.36 10.46 7.65
C LEU A 443 -9.24 9.44 7.43
N PHE A 444 -8.18 9.91 6.79
CA PHE A 444 -6.95 9.16 6.58
C PHE A 444 -5.82 9.91 7.27
N ALA A 445 -5.24 9.32 8.33
CA ALA A 445 -4.10 9.89 9.03
C ALA A 445 -2.81 9.19 8.64
N ARG A 446 -1.72 9.94 8.53
CA ARG A 446 -0.40 9.44 8.14
C ARG A 446 0.67 10.02 9.05
N SER A 447 1.66 9.18 9.38
CA SER A 447 2.90 9.61 10.03
C SER A 447 4.07 9.14 9.16
N TYR A 448 4.88 10.07 8.71
CA TYR A 448 6.08 9.77 7.94
C TYR A 448 7.31 9.81 8.85
N VAL A 449 8.13 8.78 8.79
CA VAL A 449 9.19 8.44 9.74
C VAL A 449 8.62 8.46 11.17
N PRO A 450 7.76 7.49 11.51
CA PRO A 450 7.02 7.46 12.76
C PRO A 450 7.92 7.48 14.00
N GLY A 451 7.45 8.18 15.04
CA GLY A 451 8.12 8.21 16.33
C GLY A 451 8.06 6.87 17.07
N PRO A 452 8.89 6.70 18.14
CA PRO A 452 9.01 5.43 18.87
C PRO A 452 7.69 4.91 19.45
N ASP A 453 6.78 5.79 19.84
CA ASP A 453 5.49 5.40 20.41
C ASP A 453 4.56 4.78 19.37
N ILE A 454 4.61 5.25 18.13
CA ILE A 454 3.91 4.61 17.02
C ILE A 454 4.54 3.24 16.73
N LEU A 455 5.86 3.19 16.55
CA LEU A 455 6.56 1.95 16.20
C LEU A 455 6.35 0.83 17.23
N SER A 456 6.28 1.18 18.51
CA SER A 456 6.02 0.23 19.60
C SER A 456 4.54 -0.11 19.81
N GLY A 457 3.61 0.59 19.13
CA GLY A 457 2.16 0.42 19.33
C GLY A 457 1.61 1.10 20.58
N ARG A 458 2.39 1.94 21.27
CA ARG A 458 1.90 2.71 22.42
C ARG A 458 1.01 3.91 22.04
N PHE A 459 1.28 4.50 20.88
CA PHE A 459 0.46 5.60 20.37
C PHE A 459 -0.87 5.08 19.84
N THR A 460 -1.95 5.71 20.28
CA THR A 460 -3.30 5.45 19.79
C THR A 460 -3.87 6.74 19.20
N MET A 461 -4.40 6.67 18.00
CA MET A 461 -5.07 7.82 17.38
C MET A 461 -6.26 8.28 18.25
N PRO A 462 -6.38 9.58 18.56
CA PRO A 462 -7.51 10.11 19.29
C PRO A 462 -8.84 9.92 18.57
N ALA A 463 -9.90 9.73 19.30
CA ALA A 463 -11.24 9.59 18.72
C ALA A 463 -11.69 10.89 18.04
N VAL A 464 -12.43 10.77 16.95
CA VAL A 464 -13.14 11.87 16.30
C VAL A 464 -14.41 12.12 17.12
N THR A 465 -14.57 13.34 17.63
CA THR A 465 -15.66 13.68 18.56
C THR A 465 -16.69 14.58 17.87
N PRO A 466 -17.99 14.21 17.86
CA PRO A 466 -19.03 15.11 17.37
C PRO A 466 -19.13 16.35 18.27
N ILE A 467 -19.36 17.50 17.64
CA ILE A 467 -19.62 18.77 18.33
C ILE A 467 -21.13 19.02 18.27
N GLY A 468 -21.73 19.17 19.43
CA GLY A 468 -23.16 19.49 19.58
C GLY A 468 -23.51 20.90 19.19
#